data_1628e28795d745a550f542e42448d068
#
_entry.id   1628e28795d745a550f542e42448d068
#
_cell.length_a   1.000
_cell.length_b   1.000
_cell.length_c   1.000
_cell.angle_alpha   90.00
_cell.angle_beta   90.00
_cell.angle_gamma   90.00
#
_symmetry.space_group_name_H-M   'P 1'
#
loop_
_entity.id
_entity.type
_entity.pdbx_description
1 polymer ?
#
loop_
_entity_poly.entity_id
_entity_poly.type
_entity_poly.pdbx_seq_one_letter_code
_entity_poly.pdbx_strand_id
1 'polypeptide(L)'
;MDTKGTDKGTISIAFVHEALVCLRETGIDERQMLLRAGISPELLAAPQARVSSSHYGLLWHSIAQRLDDEFFGLDSHRMKAGSFTMLCHSLIHTDTLERALRRALRFFRLVLDDFHGELEIEDGVARIRLKDRSDPVSGEAVLPKRAFAYGTYLVVLHGLSCWLVGR
;
A
#
# COMPACT_ATOMS: atom_id res chain seq x y z
N MET A 1 22.10 17.80 -11.83
CA MET A 1 22.58 17.54 -10.46
C MET A 1 22.01 16.17 -10.09
N ASP A 2 22.81 15.11 -10.35
CA ASP A 2 22.39 13.71 -10.18
C ASP A 2 22.30 13.39 -8.70
N THR A 3 21.09 13.34 -8.16
CA THR A 3 20.85 12.66 -6.90
C THR A 3 20.87 11.16 -7.17
N LYS A 4 22.04 10.54 -7.10
CA LYS A 4 22.17 9.10 -6.87
C LYS A 4 21.53 8.79 -5.53
N GLY A 5 20.19 8.64 -5.54
CA GLY A 5 19.47 7.99 -4.46
C GLY A 5 19.99 6.56 -4.39
N THR A 6 20.68 6.22 -3.33
CA THR A 6 21.07 4.85 -3.02
C THR A 6 19.80 4.02 -3.04
N ASP A 7 19.69 3.13 -4.03
CA ASP A 7 18.57 2.24 -4.21
C ASP A 7 18.50 1.31 -2.98
N LYS A 8 17.58 1.62 -2.05
CA LYS A 8 17.54 1.05 -0.68
C LYS A 8 17.01 -0.39 -0.61
N GLY A 9 16.98 -1.07 -1.74
CA GLY A 9 16.54 -2.46 -1.76
C GLY A 9 15.88 -2.86 -3.07
N THR A 10 15.56 -4.12 -3.15
CA THR A 10 14.89 -4.71 -4.31
C THR A 10 13.60 -5.40 -3.90
N ILE A 11 12.60 -5.32 -4.78
CA ILE A 11 11.27 -5.89 -4.62
C ILE A 11 11.13 -7.10 -5.52
N SER A 12 10.57 -8.20 -5.03
CA SER A 12 10.28 -9.38 -5.85
C SER A 12 9.29 -9.04 -6.97
N ILE A 13 9.50 -9.65 -8.14
CA ILE A 13 8.58 -9.51 -9.27
C ILE A 13 7.15 -9.96 -8.93
N ALA A 14 6.97 -10.83 -7.95
CA ALA A 14 5.66 -11.25 -7.48
C ALA A 14 4.80 -10.06 -7.00
N PHE A 15 5.40 -9.08 -6.31
CA PHE A 15 4.68 -7.86 -5.91
C PHE A 15 4.30 -6.98 -7.10
N VAL A 16 5.10 -6.99 -8.18
CA VAL A 16 4.75 -6.30 -9.42
C VAL A 16 3.53 -6.97 -10.06
N HIS A 17 3.49 -8.31 -10.11
CA HIS A 17 2.32 -9.05 -10.59
C HIS A 17 1.06 -8.70 -9.80
N GLU A 18 1.13 -8.69 -8.47
CA GLU A 18 -0.01 -8.34 -7.61
C GLU A 18 -0.49 -6.90 -7.85
N ALA A 19 0.43 -5.95 -8.01
CA ALA A 19 0.07 -4.57 -8.31
C ALA A 19 -0.64 -4.45 -9.67
N LEU A 20 -0.24 -5.23 -10.68
CA LEU A 20 -0.88 -5.22 -12.00
C LEU A 20 -2.26 -5.89 -12.01
N VAL A 21 -2.54 -6.81 -11.08
CA VAL A 21 -3.88 -7.43 -10.97
C VAL A 21 -4.97 -6.38 -10.82
N CYS A 22 -4.67 -5.27 -10.12
CA CYS A 22 -5.60 -4.16 -9.94
C CYS A 22 -6.01 -3.47 -11.26
N LEU A 23 -5.26 -3.67 -12.35
CA LEU A 23 -5.52 -3.04 -13.65
C LEU A 23 -6.35 -3.92 -14.59
N ARG A 24 -6.45 -5.23 -14.35
CA ARG A 24 -7.01 -6.22 -15.31
C ARG A 24 -8.43 -5.92 -15.77
N GLU A 25 -9.26 -5.35 -14.91
CA GLU A 25 -10.66 -5.04 -15.23
C GLU A 25 -10.88 -3.60 -15.65
N THR A 26 -9.81 -2.79 -15.74
CA THR A 26 -9.90 -1.35 -15.98
C THR A 26 -9.66 -0.96 -17.44
N GLY A 27 -9.21 -1.89 -18.29
CA GLY A 27 -8.80 -1.61 -19.66
C GLY A 27 -7.49 -0.82 -19.80
N ILE A 28 -6.75 -0.65 -18.71
CA ILE A 28 -5.45 0.04 -18.69
C ILE A 28 -4.37 -0.93 -19.17
N ASP A 29 -3.51 -0.46 -20.08
CA ASP A 29 -2.40 -1.24 -20.62
C ASP A 29 -1.30 -1.42 -19.55
N GLU A 30 -1.19 -2.64 -19.01
CA GLU A 30 -0.18 -3.04 -18.02
C GLU A 30 1.24 -2.81 -18.55
N ARG A 31 1.49 -3.10 -19.84
CA ARG A 31 2.82 -2.91 -20.44
C ARG A 31 3.24 -1.46 -20.44
N GLN A 32 2.32 -0.55 -20.74
CA GLN A 32 2.60 0.88 -20.71
C GLN A 32 2.88 1.37 -19.28
N MET A 33 2.18 0.84 -18.27
CA MET A 33 2.43 1.17 -16.86
C MET A 33 3.82 0.73 -16.42
N LEU A 34 4.24 -0.48 -16.77
CA LEU A 34 5.58 -0.99 -16.48
C LEU A 34 6.66 -0.12 -17.13
N LEU A 35 6.54 0.19 -18.42
CA LEU A 35 7.53 1.00 -19.13
C LEU A 35 7.67 2.40 -18.53
N ARG A 36 6.56 3.02 -18.15
CA ARG A 36 6.58 4.33 -17.45
C ARG A 36 7.28 4.27 -16.11
N ALA A 37 7.19 3.14 -15.42
CA ALA A 37 7.88 2.91 -14.15
C ALA A 37 9.35 2.48 -14.33
N GLY A 38 9.85 2.32 -15.56
CA GLY A 38 11.20 1.84 -15.84
C GLY A 38 11.39 0.35 -15.60
N ILE A 39 10.29 -0.42 -15.60
CA ILE A 39 10.30 -1.88 -15.42
C ILE A 39 10.16 -2.55 -16.78
N SER A 40 11.13 -3.39 -17.16
CA SER A 40 11.01 -4.20 -18.39
C SER A 40 9.89 -5.23 -18.26
N PRO A 41 8.91 -5.27 -19.18
CA PRO A 41 7.84 -6.26 -19.16
C PRO A 41 8.34 -7.72 -19.23
N GLU A 42 9.50 -7.96 -19.81
CA GLU A 42 10.10 -9.29 -19.90
C GLU A 42 10.43 -9.87 -18.51
N LEU A 43 10.65 -9.02 -17.49
CA LEU A 43 10.88 -9.46 -16.11
C LEU A 43 9.69 -10.22 -15.53
N LEU A 44 8.47 -9.98 -16.01
CA LEU A 44 7.29 -10.72 -15.56
C LEU A 44 7.37 -12.23 -15.83
N ALA A 45 8.12 -12.65 -16.85
CA ALA A 45 8.32 -14.07 -17.17
C ALA A 45 9.40 -14.74 -16.31
N ALA A 46 10.12 -13.98 -15.46
CA ALA A 46 11.22 -14.51 -14.66
C ALA A 46 10.84 -14.52 -13.16
N PRO A 47 10.41 -15.66 -12.58
CA PRO A 47 9.86 -15.73 -11.22
C PRO A 47 10.82 -15.26 -10.12
N GLN A 48 12.13 -15.32 -10.37
CA GLN A 48 13.17 -14.87 -9.44
C GLN A 48 13.62 -13.42 -9.70
N ALA A 49 13.04 -12.74 -10.69
CA ALA A 49 13.40 -11.36 -11.00
C ALA A 49 13.04 -10.43 -9.84
N ARG A 50 13.79 -9.36 -9.77
CA ARG A 50 13.60 -8.30 -8.78
C ARG A 50 13.69 -6.95 -9.48
N VAL A 51 12.95 -5.99 -8.98
CA VAL A 51 12.96 -4.60 -9.43
C VAL A 51 13.47 -3.70 -8.30
N SER A 52 13.97 -2.53 -8.63
CA SER A 52 14.36 -1.57 -7.61
C SER A 52 13.14 -1.03 -6.85
N SER A 53 13.34 -0.65 -5.59
CA SER A 53 12.27 -0.03 -4.78
C SER A 53 11.77 1.28 -5.39
N SER A 54 12.64 2.03 -6.05
CA SER A 54 12.29 3.26 -6.78
C SER A 54 11.38 2.98 -7.97
N HIS A 55 11.69 1.98 -8.81
CA HIS A 55 10.84 1.62 -9.94
C HIS A 55 9.49 1.07 -9.48
N TYR A 56 9.48 0.28 -8.40
CA TYR A 56 8.22 -0.20 -7.82
C TYR A 56 7.37 0.96 -7.28
N GLY A 57 7.98 1.93 -6.61
CA GLY A 57 7.28 3.14 -6.14
C GLY A 57 6.71 3.97 -7.30
N LEU A 58 7.43 4.10 -8.43
CA LEU A 58 6.93 4.75 -9.64
C LEU A 58 5.74 4.00 -10.24
N LEU A 59 5.77 2.66 -10.25
CA LEU A 59 4.65 1.84 -10.72
C LEU A 59 3.40 2.11 -9.86
N TRP A 60 3.53 2.07 -8.55
CA TRP A 60 2.45 2.34 -7.62
C TRP A 60 1.85 3.73 -7.81
N HIS A 61 2.71 4.74 -7.87
CA HIS A 61 2.27 6.12 -8.11
C HIS A 61 1.52 6.27 -9.45
N SER A 62 2.02 5.63 -10.51
CA SER A 62 1.38 5.65 -11.83
C SER A 62 0.01 4.97 -11.81
N ILE A 63 -0.13 3.84 -11.11
CA ILE A 63 -1.39 3.13 -10.94
C ILE A 63 -2.38 4.01 -10.15
N ALA A 64 -1.96 4.54 -9.00
CA ALA A 64 -2.79 5.39 -8.16
C ALA A 64 -3.35 6.60 -8.92
N GLN A 65 -2.49 7.28 -9.68
CA GLN A 65 -2.93 8.41 -10.52
C GLN A 65 -3.90 7.99 -11.62
N ARG A 66 -3.66 6.84 -12.25
CA ARG A 66 -4.49 6.39 -13.36
C ARG A 66 -5.87 5.93 -12.92
N LEU A 67 -5.97 5.33 -11.73
CA LEU A 67 -7.23 4.90 -11.12
C LEU A 67 -7.94 6.04 -10.36
N ASP A 68 -7.26 7.14 -10.09
CA ASP A 68 -7.67 8.14 -9.08
C ASP A 68 -7.98 7.47 -7.74
N ASP A 69 -7.12 6.50 -7.36
CA ASP A 69 -7.31 5.69 -6.17
C ASP A 69 -5.95 5.30 -5.57
N GLU A 70 -5.62 5.86 -4.41
CA GLU A 70 -4.36 5.61 -3.70
C GLU A 70 -4.37 4.27 -2.94
N PHE A 71 -5.48 3.54 -2.97
CA PHE A 71 -5.58 2.17 -2.48
C PHE A 71 -5.78 1.14 -3.60
N PHE A 72 -5.58 1.55 -4.87
CA PHE A 72 -5.40 0.67 -6.05
C PHE A 72 -6.58 -0.23 -6.39
N GLY A 73 -7.81 0.12 -6.02
CA GLY A 73 -8.99 -0.73 -6.19
C GLY A 73 -8.99 -1.96 -5.27
N LEU A 74 -8.21 -1.94 -4.19
CA LEU A 74 -8.14 -3.03 -3.22
C LEU A 74 -9.27 -3.00 -2.20
N ASP A 75 -10.02 -1.90 -2.13
CA ASP A 75 -11.22 -1.71 -1.31
C ASP A 75 -12.41 -1.41 -2.21
N SER A 76 -13.62 -1.64 -1.75
CA SER A 76 -14.84 -1.30 -2.48
C SER A 76 -15.04 0.22 -2.58
N HIS A 77 -14.51 0.98 -1.64
CA HIS A 77 -14.48 2.43 -1.68
C HIS A 77 -13.15 2.95 -2.20
N ARG A 78 -13.21 3.97 -3.09
CA ARG A 78 -12.02 4.58 -3.68
C ARG A 78 -11.39 5.59 -2.73
N MET A 79 -10.11 5.39 -2.40
CA MET A 79 -9.31 6.39 -1.71
C MET A 79 -8.71 7.38 -2.73
N LYS A 80 -9.41 8.48 -2.97
CA LYS A 80 -9.03 9.45 -4.01
C LYS A 80 -7.60 9.98 -3.87
N ALA A 81 -6.99 10.29 -5.02
CA ALA A 81 -5.66 10.89 -5.07
C ALA A 81 -5.58 12.19 -4.23
N GLY A 82 -4.53 12.30 -3.41
CA GLY A 82 -4.34 13.37 -2.42
C GLY A 82 -4.79 13.02 -1.00
N SER A 83 -5.56 11.95 -0.81
CA SER A 83 -6.01 11.49 0.51
C SER A 83 -4.84 11.17 1.43
N PHE A 84 -3.81 10.47 0.92
CA PHE A 84 -2.62 10.13 1.69
C PHE A 84 -1.81 11.37 2.07
N THR A 85 -1.70 12.35 1.19
CA THR A 85 -1.06 13.63 1.50
C THR A 85 -1.78 14.36 2.64
N MET A 86 -3.11 14.39 2.62
CA MET A 86 -3.91 14.98 3.70
C MET A 86 -3.75 14.20 5.01
N LEU A 87 -3.68 12.88 4.95
CA LEU A 87 -3.34 12.07 6.11
C LEU A 87 -1.98 12.49 6.69
N CYS A 88 -0.92 12.52 5.88
CA CYS A 88 0.41 12.93 6.32
C CYS A 88 0.40 14.31 6.99
N HIS A 89 -0.25 15.31 6.39
CA HIS A 89 -0.40 16.64 7.01
C HIS A 89 -1.11 16.59 8.36
N SER A 90 -2.07 15.69 8.53
CA SER A 90 -2.76 15.54 9.82
C SER A 90 -1.89 14.91 10.91
N LEU A 91 -0.81 14.21 10.54
CA LEU A 91 0.04 13.46 11.47
C LEU A 91 1.27 14.22 11.94
N ILE A 92 1.83 15.14 11.14
CA ILE A 92 3.12 15.80 11.40
C ILE A 92 3.16 16.60 12.72
N HIS A 93 2.01 16.97 13.26
CA HIS A 93 1.90 17.73 14.51
C HIS A 93 1.42 16.88 15.68
N THR A 94 1.47 15.56 15.58
CA THR A 94 1.10 14.68 16.70
C THR A 94 2.27 14.49 17.65
N ASP A 95 2.01 14.55 18.95
CA ASP A 95 3.05 14.51 19.99
C ASP A 95 3.65 13.12 20.18
N THR A 96 2.91 12.06 19.83
CA THR A 96 3.34 10.66 20.03
C THR A 96 2.97 9.78 18.85
N LEU A 97 3.77 8.72 18.62
CA LEU A 97 3.48 7.73 17.60
C LEU A 97 2.12 7.03 17.82
N GLU A 98 1.75 6.78 19.08
CA GLU A 98 0.44 6.19 19.40
C GLU A 98 -0.70 7.09 18.90
N ARG A 99 -0.66 8.38 19.20
CA ARG A 99 -1.69 9.33 18.73
C ARG A 99 -1.72 9.42 17.21
N ALA A 100 -0.54 9.42 16.57
CA ALA A 100 -0.44 9.40 15.13
C ALA A 100 -1.08 8.15 14.54
N LEU A 101 -0.76 6.97 15.06
CA LEU A 101 -1.34 5.70 14.59
C LEU A 101 -2.86 5.64 14.79
N ARG A 102 -3.36 6.03 15.97
CA ARG A 102 -4.82 6.11 16.23
C ARG A 102 -5.52 7.04 15.23
N ARG A 103 -4.89 8.17 14.89
CA ARG A 103 -5.43 9.10 13.88
C ARG A 103 -5.37 8.51 12.49
N ALA A 104 -4.27 7.86 12.09
CA ALA A 104 -4.14 7.20 10.80
C ALA A 104 -5.18 6.08 10.63
N LEU A 105 -5.36 5.23 11.65
CA LEU A 105 -6.36 4.16 11.63
C LEU A 105 -7.79 4.70 11.51
N ARG A 106 -8.09 5.80 12.21
CA ARG A 106 -9.38 6.49 12.08
C ARG A 106 -9.58 7.07 10.69
N PHE A 107 -8.55 7.66 10.10
CA PHE A 107 -8.59 8.17 8.73
C PHE A 107 -8.90 7.04 7.74
N PHE A 108 -8.15 5.93 7.80
CA PHE A 108 -8.41 4.79 6.91
C PHE A 108 -9.84 4.24 7.08
N ARG A 109 -10.37 4.20 8.29
CA ARG A 109 -11.75 3.80 8.53
C ARG A 109 -12.80 4.76 7.91
N LEU A 110 -12.43 6.00 7.62
CA LEU A 110 -13.30 6.96 6.92
C LEU A 110 -13.24 6.82 5.40
N VAL A 111 -12.13 6.32 4.86
CA VAL A 111 -11.90 6.28 3.40
C VAL A 111 -11.91 4.87 2.82
N LEU A 112 -11.96 3.83 3.67
CA LEU A 112 -12.06 2.42 3.27
C LEU A 112 -13.31 1.81 3.92
N ASP A 113 -14.00 0.96 3.17
CA ASP A 113 -15.26 0.35 3.60
C ASP A 113 -15.14 -1.13 3.98
N ASP A 114 -14.22 -1.86 3.34
CA ASP A 114 -14.16 -3.32 3.45
C ASP A 114 -13.52 -3.80 4.74
N PHE A 115 -12.50 -3.09 5.23
CA PHE A 115 -11.80 -3.47 6.46
C PHE A 115 -11.17 -2.25 7.15
N HIS A 116 -10.82 -2.41 8.41
CA HIS A 116 -10.15 -1.36 9.19
C HIS A 116 -9.15 -1.95 10.19
N GLY A 117 -8.21 -1.12 10.64
CA GLY A 117 -7.26 -1.46 11.67
C GLY A 117 -7.69 -0.93 13.04
N GLU A 118 -7.44 -1.70 14.10
CA GLU A 118 -7.58 -1.29 15.50
C GLU A 118 -6.22 -1.40 16.21
N LEU A 119 -5.87 -0.37 16.98
CA LEU A 119 -4.64 -0.36 17.79
C LEU A 119 -4.98 -0.76 19.23
N GLU A 120 -4.39 -1.86 19.67
CA GLU A 120 -4.40 -2.34 21.06
C GLU A 120 -3.00 -2.15 21.67
N ILE A 121 -2.95 -1.70 22.91
CA ILE A 121 -1.68 -1.59 23.65
C ILE A 121 -1.86 -2.35 24.96
N GLU A 122 -1.10 -3.43 25.11
CA GLU A 122 -1.09 -4.28 26.30
C GLU A 122 0.35 -4.62 26.66
N ASP A 123 0.70 -4.52 27.93
CA ASP A 123 2.02 -4.85 28.49
C ASP A 123 3.19 -4.18 27.74
N GLY A 124 3.02 -2.93 27.31
CA GLY A 124 4.03 -2.18 26.58
C GLY A 124 4.20 -2.60 25.11
N VAL A 125 3.36 -3.51 24.61
CA VAL A 125 3.36 -3.95 23.21
C VAL A 125 2.17 -3.35 22.46
N ALA A 126 2.45 -2.69 21.35
CA ALA A 126 1.42 -2.19 20.44
C ALA A 126 1.10 -3.26 19.36
N ARG A 127 -0.17 -3.59 19.20
CA ARG A 127 -0.66 -4.52 18.18
C ARG A 127 -1.69 -3.83 17.31
N ILE A 128 -1.58 -4.02 15.99
CA ILE A 128 -2.60 -3.57 15.03
C ILE A 128 -3.32 -4.83 14.56
N ARG A 129 -4.63 -4.89 14.83
CA ARG A 129 -5.52 -5.93 14.32
C ARG A 129 -6.31 -5.41 13.15
N LEU A 130 -6.38 -6.19 12.08
CA LEU A 130 -7.26 -5.92 10.95
C LEU A 130 -8.60 -6.62 11.17
N LYS A 131 -9.69 -5.87 11.03
CA LYS A 131 -11.05 -6.40 11.04
C LYS A 131 -11.67 -6.19 9.67
N ASP A 132 -12.13 -7.26 9.06
CA ASP A 132 -12.76 -7.27 7.75
C ASP A 132 -14.29 -7.38 7.91
N ARG A 133 -15.04 -6.64 7.10
CA ARG A 133 -16.51 -6.73 7.06
C ARG A 133 -17.00 -8.02 6.42
N SER A 134 -16.22 -8.52 5.48
CA SER A 134 -16.48 -9.79 4.80
C SER A 134 -15.76 -10.95 5.46
N ASP A 135 -15.57 -10.87 6.81
CA ASP A 135 -14.84 -11.90 7.56
C ASP A 135 -15.42 -13.28 7.17
N PRO A 136 -14.69 -14.11 6.42
CA PRO A 136 -15.22 -15.38 5.98
C PRO A 136 -15.57 -16.17 7.23
N VAL A 137 -16.80 -16.65 7.30
CA VAL A 137 -17.24 -17.60 8.31
C VAL A 137 -16.16 -18.66 8.42
N SER A 138 -15.57 -18.79 9.59
CA SER A 138 -14.42 -19.60 9.96
C SER A 138 -14.15 -20.79 9.01
N GLY A 139 -13.10 -20.70 8.20
CA GLY A 139 -12.62 -21.81 7.39
C GLY A 139 -12.38 -21.54 5.90
N GLU A 140 -12.80 -20.42 5.32
CA GLU A 140 -12.48 -20.09 3.94
C GLU A 140 -11.11 -19.39 3.85
N ALA A 141 -10.32 -19.81 2.85
CA ALA A 141 -9.04 -19.17 2.58
C ALA A 141 -9.25 -17.71 2.14
N VAL A 142 -8.46 -16.79 2.70
CA VAL A 142 -8.47 -15.38 2.28
C VAL A 142 -8.13 -15.29 0.79
N LEU A 143 -8.97 -14.64 0.01
CA LEU A 143 -8.73 -14.45 -1.43
C LEU A 143 -7.41 -13.70 -1.65
N PRO A 144 -6.62 -14.04 -2.68
CA PRO A 144 -5.31 -13.41 -2.95
C PRO A 144 -5.37 -11.87 -2.98
N LYS A 145 -6.39 -11.29 -3.62
CA LYS A 145 -6.60 -9.83 -3.66
C LYS A 145 -6.76 -9.26 -2.24
N ARG A 146 -7.46 -9.94 -1.34
CA ARG A 146 -7.67 -9.50 0.03
C ARG A 146 -6.38 -9.61 0.86
N ALA A 147 -5.62 -10.69 0.70
CA ALA A 147 -4.31 -10.82 1.34
C ALA A 147 -3.34 -9.70 0.91
N PHE A 148 -3.35 -9.34 -0.37
CA PHE A 148 -2.56 -8.23 -0.89
C PHE A 148 -3.04 -6.88 -0.34
N ALA A 149 -4.35 -6.66 -0.19
CA ALA A 149 -4.91 -5.46 0.44
C ALA A 149 -4.44 -5.29 1.89
N TYR A 150 -4.46 -6.37 2.68
CA TYR A 150 -3.94 -6.34 4.06
C TYR A 150 -2.44 -6.04 4.10
N GLY A 151 -1.65 -6.71 3.26
CA GLY A 151 -0.22 -6.45 3.13
C GLY A 151 0.07 -5.00 2.78
N THR A 152 -0.65 -4.45 1.81
CA THR A 152 -0.55 -3.05 1.38
C THR A 152 -0.87 -2.09 2.54
N TYR A 153 -1.97 -2.32 3.23
CA TYR A 153 -2.37 -1.50 4.38
C TYR A 153 -1.29 -1.49 5.48
N LEU A 154 -0.75 -2.67 5.83
CA LEU A 154 0.28 -2.79 6.85
C LEU A 154 1.60 -2.15 6.41
N VAL A 155 1.99 -2.27 5.14
CA VAL A 155 3.18 -1.59 4.57
C VAL A 155 3.03 -0.07 4.65
N VAL A 156 1.84 0.46 4.32
CA VAL A 156 1.57 1.90 4.43
C VAL A 156 1.67 2.38 5.88
N LEU A 157 1.07 1.66 6.83
CA LEU A 157 1.18 2.00 8.26
C LEU A 157 2.62 1.90 8.78
N HIS A 158 3.36 0.90 8.35
CA HIS A 158 4.78 0.75 8.70
C HIS A 158 5.60 1.92 8.13
N GLY A 159 5.41 2.27 6.86
CA GLY A 159 6.08 3.40 6.22
C GLY A 159 5.77 4.73 6.92
N LEU A 160 4.52 4.98 7.28
CA LEU A 160 4.12 6.13 8.08
C LEU A 160 4.82 6.16 9.45
N SER A 161 4.89 5.01 10.12
CA SER A 161 5.55 4.91 11.43
C SER A 161 7.05 5.23 11.32
N CYS A 162 7.74 4.65 10.34
CA CYS A 162 9.15 4.91 10.08
C CYS A 162 9.40 6.39 9.75
N TRP A 163 8.56 6.97 8.91
CA TRP A 163 8.66 8.40 8.55
C TRP A 163 8.49 9.32 9.75
N LEU A 164 7.49 9.06 10.59
CA LEU A 164 7.21 9.88 11.78
C LEU A 164 8.30 9.82 12.85
N VAL A 165 9.01 8.68 12.96
CA VAL A 165 10.13 8.55 13.91
C VAL A 165 11.49 8.84 13.30
N GLY A 166 11.55 9.21 12.01
CA GLY A 166 12.80 9.60 11.33
C GLY A 166 13.73 8.43 10.99
N ARG A 167 13.19 7.21 10.81
CA ARG A 167 13.96 5.99 10.53
C ARG A 167 13.65 5.39 9.18
#